data_b16e4c46a879f8a4e7ba799cfe9342ae
#
_entry.id   b16e4c46a879f8a4e7ba799cfe9342ae
#
_cell.length_a   1.000
_cell.length_b   1.000
_cell.length_c   1.000
_cell.angle_alpha   90.00
_cell.angle_beta   90.00
_cell.angle_gamma   90.00
#
_symmetry.space_group_name_H-M   'P 1'
#
loop_
_entity.id
_entity.type
_entity.pdbx_description
1 polymer ?
#
loop_
_entity_poly.entity_id
_entity_poly.type
_entity_poly.pdbx_seq_one_letter_code
_entity_poly.pdbx_strand_id
1 'polypeptide(L)'
;MICVDVVGRGQSDWLQEAQDYEYYPLYLSDAIFLLNHLKSQYTTAIALDWVGVSMGGLIGIVLALQQNLPVPMNKLVISDLGPLISAVALKRIAEYVGKDPRFASFEEFKNYMKLISASFGSLTDEQWTHMAIHSARAYPDGSYGFRYDPKIAVSFQTHEITDIDLWAQWDQLDVSTLVLRGMESDILSAETAAQMQVRGAKAKVIELPGIGHAPMLMDDNQIKIVRDFILNERGNAV
;
A
#
# COMPACT_ATOMS: atom_id res chain seq x y z
N MET A 1 -5.04 9.20 13.84
CA MET A 1 -4.49 8.38 12.73
C MET A 1 -4.13 7.01 13.28
N ILE A 2 -4.45 5.96 12.54
CA ILE A 2 -4.13 4.56 12.89
C ILE A 2 -3.26 4.02 11.75
N CYS A 3 -2.09 3.48 12.08
CA CYS A 3 -1.23 2.77 11.15
C CYS A 3 -1.32 1.28 11.45
N VAL A 4 -1.62 0.49 10.43
CA VAL A 4 -1.87 -0.95 10.57
C VAL A 4 -0.71 -1.73 9.98
N ASP A 5 -0.12 -2.60 10.79
CA ASP A 5 0.72 -3.67 10.27
C ASP A 5 -0.19 -4.79 9.76
N VAL A 6 -0.19 -5.03 8.47
CA VAL A 6 -1.00 -6.10 7.87
C VAL A 6 -0.44 -7.46 8.31
N VAL A 7 -1.29 -8.47 8.49
CA VAL A 7 -0.88 -9.82 8.90
C VAL A 7 0.33 -10.33 8.10
N GLY A 8 1.28 -10.94 8.80
CA GLY A 8 2.56 -11.36 8.23
C GLY A 8 3.59 -10.24 8.05
N ARG A 9 3.32 -9.03 8.55
CA ARG A 9 4.23 -7.88 8.45
C ARG A 9 4.30 -7.13 9.77
N GLY A 10 5.40 -6.39 9.97
CA GLY A 10 5.57 -5.52 11.12
C GLY A 10 5.49 -6.27 12.45
N GLN A 11 4.63 -5.81 13.34
CA GLN A 11 4.38 -6.41 14.66
C GLN A 11 3.17 -7.34 14.68
N SER A 12 2.44 -7.44 13.56
CA SER A 12 1.31 -8.39 13.45
C SER A 12 1.79 -9.83 13.38
N ASP A 13 0.91 -10.74 13.78
CA ASP A 13 1.18 -12.17 13.79
C ASP A 13 1.47 -12.73 12.39
N TRP A 14 2.21 -13.83 12.35
CA TRP A 14 2.47 -14.61 11.16
C TRP A 14 1.50 -15.79 11.10
N LEU A 15 1.01 -16.11 9.91
CA LEU A 15 0.14 -17.25 9.72
C LEU A 15 0.91 -18.58 9.79
N GLN A 16 0.23 -19.63 10.26
CA GLN A 16 0.86 -20.94 10.38
C GLN A 16 1.13 -21.56 9.01
N GLU A 17 0.15 -21.49 8.13
CA GLU A 17 0.22 -22.09 6.80
C GLU A 17 0.41 -21.03 5.73
N ALA A 18 1.26 -21.32 4.75
CA ALA A 18 1.54 -20.40 3.65
C ALA A 18 0.29 -20.13 2.80
N GLN A 19 -0.54 -21.14 2.59
CA GLN A 19 -1.76 -21.06 1.81
C GLN A 19 -2.76 -20.05 2.35
N ASP A 20 -2.71 -19.75 3.65
CA ASP A 20 -3.61 -18.76 4.26
C ASP A 20 -3.32 -17.34 3.76
N TYR A 21 -2.10 -17.08 3.25
CA TYR A 21 -1.76 -15.81 2.60
C TYR A 21 -2.26 -15.69 1.16
N GLU A 22 -2.65 -16.79 0.51
CA GLU A 22 -3.26 -16.76 -0.83
C GLU A 22 -4.69 -16.25 -0.79
N TYR A 23 -5.31 -16.28 0.37
CA TYR A 23 -6.69 -15.87 0.53
C TYR A 23 -6.81 -14.36 0.41
N TYR A 24 -7.08 -13.89 -0.81
CA TYR A 24 -7.27 -12.46 -1.07
C TYR A 24 -8.30 -11.79 -0.13
N PRO A 25 -9.45 -12.43 0.23
CA PRO A 25 -10.37 -11.89 1.22
C PRO A 25 -9.78 -11.73 2.63
N LEU A 26 -8.64 -12.34 2.97
CA LEU A 26 -8.02 -12.21 4.29
C LEU A 26 -7.79 -10.74 4.65
N TYR A 27 -7.04 -10.02 3.81
CA TYR A 27 -6.70 -8.61 4.07
C TYR A 27 -7.94 -7.71 4.13
N LEU A 28 -8.96 -8.01 3.32
CA LEU A 28 -10.25 -7.33 3.36
C LEU A 28 -11.01 -7.66 4.65
N SER A 29 -11.04 -8.92 5.05
CA SER A 29 -11.69 -9.37 6.28
C SER A 29 -11.06 -8.75 7.52
N ASP A 30 -9.74 -8.68 7.57
CA ASP A 30 -9.00 -8.03 8.65
C ASP A 30 -9.33 -6.53 8.73
N ALA A 31 -9.39 -5.86 7.57
CA ALA A 31 -9.77 -4.44 7.51
C ALA A 31 -11.21 -4.23 8.03
N ILE A 32 -12.16 -5.07 7.61
CA ILE A 32 -13.56 -4.99 8.08
C ILE A 32 -13.65 -5.28 9.58
N PHE A 33 -12.91 -6.28 10.07
CA PHE A 33 -12.86 -6.61 11.49
C PHE A 33 -12.33 -5.42 12.31
N LEU A 34 -11.23 -4.82 11.87
CA LEU A 34 -10.68 -3.61 12.49
C LEU A 34 -11.69 -2.46 12.51
N LEU A 35 -12.41 -2.23 11.40
CA LEU A 35 -13.42 -1.17 11.33
C LEU A 35 -14.60 -1.44 12.29
N ASN A 36 -15.02 -2.69 12.45
CA ASN A 36 -16.03 -3.06 13.45
C ASN A 36 -15.54 -2.79 14.87
N HIS A 37 -14.29 -3.16 15.17
CA HIS A 37 -13.68 -2.89 16.46
C HIS A 37 -13.61 -1.38 16.73
N LEU A 38 -13.12 -0.59 15.78
CA LEU A 38 -13.05 0.87 15.91
C LEU A 38 -14.45 1.48 16.12
N LYS A 39 -15.43 1.07 15.33
CA LYS A 39 -16.82 1.54 15.50
C LYS A 39 -17.33 1.29 16.90
N SER A 40 -16.99 0.16 17.51
CA SER A 40 -17.41 -0.16 18.87
C SER A 40 -16.80 0.73 19.95
N GLN A 41 -15.69 1.42 19.67
CA GLN A 41 -15.00 2.31 20.60
C GLN A 41 -15.58 3.73 20.61
N TYR A 42 -16.42 4.09 19.63
CA TYR A 42 -16.97 5.43 19.49
C TYR A 42 -18.50 5.42 19.63
N THR A 43 -19.02 6.36 20.41
CA THR A 43 -20.46 6.57 20.57
C THR A 43 -21.05 7.48 19.51
N THR A 44 -20.22 8.23 18.81
CA THR A 44 -20.60 9.14 17.72
C THR A 44 -20.31 8.50 16.36
N ALA A 45 -20.99 8.97 15.32
CA ALA A 45 -20.68 8.57 13.97
C ALA A 45 -19.25 8.97 13.60
N ILE A 46 -18.52 8.03 13.00
CA ILE A 46 -17.16 8.22 12.48
C ILE A 46 -17.15 7.96 10.99
N ALA A 47 -16.20 8.55 10.29
CA ALA A 47 -15.95 8.31 8.88
C ALA A 47 -14.50 7.85 8.68
N LEU A 48 -14.25 7.08 7.62
CA LEU A 48 -12.95 6.54 7.27
C LEU A 48 -12.32 7.35 6.15
N ASP A 49 -11.13 7.87 6.39
CA ASP A 49 -10.21 8.27 5.34
C ASP A 49 -9.11 7.20 5.25
N TRP A 50 -9.04 6.51 4.12
CA TRP A 50 -8.08 5.43 3.89
C TRP A 50 -6.88 5.94 3.09
N VAL A 51 -5.68 5.64 3.56
CA VAL A 51 -4.42 5.92 2.84
C VAL A 51 -3.67 4.61 2.67
N GLY A 52 -3.42 4.23 1.42
CA GLY A 52 -2.74 2.99 1.11
C GLY A 52 -1.65 3.15 0.06
N VAL A 53 -0.46 2.60 0.33
CA VAL A 53 0.63 2.50 -0.63
C VAL A 53 0.55 1.13 -1.28
N SER A 54 0.64 1.06 -2.61
CA SER A 54 0.68 -0.21 -3.35
C SER A 54 -0.44 -1.17 -2.91
N MET A 55 -0.14 -2.32 -2.34
CA MET A 55 -1.12 -3.28 -1.82
C MET A 55 -2.14 -2.63 -0.86
N GLY A 56 -1.71 -1.66 -0.05
CA GLY A 56 -2.63 -0.91 0.82
C GLY A 56 -3.66 -0.11 0.03
N GLY A 57 -3.30 0.39 -1.14
CA GLY A 57 -4.22 1.02 -2.10
C GLY A 57 -5.21 0.00 -2.69
N LEU A 58 -4.73 -1.20 -3.05
CA LEU A 58 -5.58 -2.28 -3.55
C LEU A 58 -6.64 -2.70 -2.51
N ILE A 59 -6.22 -2.87 -1.25
CA ILE A 59 -7.15 -3.16 -0.15
C ILE A 59 -8.19 -2.02 -0.04
N GLY A 60 -7.75 -0.77 -0.14
CA GLY A 60 -8.64 0.40 -0.09
C GLY A 60 -9.68 0.42 -1.22
N ILE A 61 -9.29 0.08 -2.46
CA ILE A 61 -10.21 -0.05 -3.60
C ILE A 61 -11.30 -1.08 -3.30
N VAL A 62 -10.89 -2.28 -2.89
CA VAL A 62 -11.85 -3.38 -2.64
C VAL A 62 -12.71 -3.11 -1.41
N LEU A 63 -12.15 -2.47 -0.40
CA LEU A 63 -12.89 -2.06 0.79
C LEU A 63 -13.97 -1.02 0.43
N ALA A 64 -13.63 -0.04 -0.41
CA ALA A 64 -14.58 1.00 -0.85
C ALA A 64 -15.80 0.47 -1.62
N LEU A 65 -15.68 -0.71 -2.20
CA LEU A 65 -16.78 -1.37 -2.93
C LEU A 65 -17.70 -2.19 -2.03
N GLN A 66 -17.34 -2.36 -0.76
CA GLN A 66 -18.16 -3.15 0.15
C GLN A 66 -19.45 -2.41 0.51
N GLN A 67 -20.58 -3.07 0.31
CA GLN A 67 -21.85 -2.58 0.80
C GLN A 67 -21.89 -2.69 2.33
N ASN A 68 -22.43 -1.68 3.00
CA ASN A 68 -22.62 -1.67 4.45
C ASN A 68 -21.31 -1.74 5.27
N LEU A 69 -20.28 -1.01 4.86
CA LEU A 69 -19.09 -0.87 5.70
C LEU A 69 -19.45 -0.44 7.13
N PRO A 70 -18.81 -1.03 8.16
CA PRO A 70 -19.03 -0.63 9.56
C PRO A 70 -18.80 0.85 9.79
N VAL A 71 -17.82 1.42 9.09
CA VAL A 71 -17.49 2.85 9.05
C VAL A 71 -17.50 3.29 7.59
N PRO A 72 -18.38 4.22 7.18
CA PRO A 72 -18.44 4.67 5.79
C PRO A 72 -17.12 5.30 5.35
N MET A 73 -16.65 4.95 4.16
CA MET A 73 -15.46 5.55 3.58
C MET A 73 -15.79 6.94 3.02
N ASN A 74 -15.06 7.94 3.49
CA ASN A 74 -15.19 9.33 3.06
C ASN A 74 -14.17 9.66 1.95
N LYS A 75 -12.91 9.26 2.12
CA LYS A 75 -11.84 9.53 1.17
C LYS A 75 -10.92 8.31 1.02
N LEU A 76 -10.40 8.16 -0.20
CA LEU A 76 -9.42 7.15 -0.56
C LEU A 76 -8.18 7.81 -1.14
N VAL A 77 -7.01 7.56 -0.55
CA VAL A 77 -5.71 7.96 -1.09
C VAL A 77 -4.95 6.71 -1.48
N ILE A 78 -4.52 6.67 -2.72
CA ILE A 78 -3.75 5.56 -3.30
C ILE A 78 -2.37 6.08 -3.70
N SER A 79 -1.32 5.51 -3.16
CA SER A 79 0.04 5.77 -3.63
C SER A 79 0.47 4.66 -4.57
N ASP A 80 0.58 5.03 -5.83
CA ASP A 80 1.19 4.32 -6.95
C ASP A 80 0.63 2.92 -7.21
N LEU A 81 -0.70 2.86 -7.30
CA LEU A 81 -1.41 1.67 -7.75
C LEU A 81 -2.66 2.09 -8.54
N GLY A 82 -3.02 1.30 -9.52
CA GLY A 82 -4.24 1.48 -10.32
C GLY A 82 -4.99 0.17 -10.53
N PRO A 83 -6.11 0.22 -11.26
CA PRO A 83 -6.94 -0.95 -11.55
C PRO A 83 -6.29 -1.93 -12.54
N LEU A 84 -5.23 -1.54 -13.24
CA LEU A 84 -4.49 -2.43 -14.13
C LEU A 84 -3.05 -2.55 -13.66
N ILE A 85 -2.61 -3.76 -13.34
CA ILE A 85 -1.25 -4.07 -12.92
C ILE A 85 -0.70 -5.12 -13.87
N SER A 86 0.40 -4.81 -14.56
CA SER A 86 0.97 -5.72 -15.55
C SER A 86 1.65 -6.93 -14.91
N ALA A 87 1.59 -8.08 -15.60
CA ALA A 87 2.34 -9.27 -15.22
C ALA A 87 3.85 -9.03 -15.15
N VAL A 88 4.37 -8.14 -15.98
CA VAL A 88 5.80 -7.77 -15.96
C VAL A 88 6.18 -7.13 -14.64
N ALA A 89 5.39 -6.18 -14.18
CA ALA A 89 5.60 -5.52 -12.89
C ALA A 89 5.45 -6.49 -11.72
N LEU A 90 4.44 -7.37 -11.76
CA LEU A 90 4.23 -8.41 -10.74
C LEU A 90 5.38 -9.42 -10.69
N LYS A 91 5.93 -9.83 -11.84
CA LYS A 91 7.11 -10.71 -11.90
C LYS A 91 8.34 -10.06 -11.26
N ARG A 92 8.56 -8.76 -11.50
CA ARG A 92 9.63 -8.01 -10.82
C ARG A 92 9.43 -8.00 -9.30
N ILE A 93 8.21 -7.78 -8.81
CA ILE A 93 7.90 -7.86 -7.37
C ILE A 93 8.21 -9.26 -6.83
N ALA A 94 7.84 -10.31 -7.54
CA ALA A 94 8.09 -11.69 -7.16
C ALA A 94 9.59 -12.03 -7.01
N GLU A 95 10.47 -11.26 -7.64
CA GLU A 95 11.92 -11.47 -7.51
C GLU A 95 12.46 -11.17 -6.11
N TYR A 96 11.80 -10.29 -5.33
CA TYR A 96 12.27 -9.90 -3.99
C TYR A 96 11.29 -10.20 -2.86
N VAL A 97 9.99 -10.29 -3.11
CA VAL A 97 8.99 -10.60 -2.09
C VAL A 97 9.22 -12.01 -1.54
N GLY A 98 9.18 -12.14 -0.22
CA GLY A 98 9.42 -13.42 0.47
C GLY A 98 10.88 -13.85 0.56
N LYS A 99 11.83 -13.07 0.03
CA LYS A 99 13.26 -13.33 0.31
C LYS A 99 13.55 -12.99 1.77
N ASP A 100 14.31 -13.87 2.43
CA ASP A 100 14.74 -13.68 3.83
C ASP A 100 16.28 -13.62 3.95
N PRO A 101 16.93 -12.61 3.31
CA PRO A 101 18.37 -12.44 3.45
C PRO A 101 18.72 -12.05 4.88
N ARG A 102 19.89 -12.50 5.34
CA ARG A 102 20.44 -12.18 6.64
C ARG A 102 21.65 -11.27 6.50
N PHE A 103 21.74 -10.31 7.40
CA PHE A 103 22.76 -9.27 7.41
C PHE A 103 23.47 -9.28 8.77
N ALA A 104 24.79 -9.17 8.77
CA ALA A 104 25.58 -9.19 9.98
C ALA A 104 25.42 -7.90 10.82
N SER A 105 24.92 -6.81 10.22
CA SER A 105 24.69 -5.55 10.90
C SER A 105 23.44 -4.83 10.39
N PHE A 106 22.91 -3.92 11.22
CA PHE A 106 21.84 -3.02 10.83
C PHE A 106 22.20 -2.14 9.63
N GLU A 107 23.47 -1.72 9.54
CA GLU A 107 23.94 -0.87 8.44
C GLU A 107 23.97 -1.64 7.11
N GLU A 108 24.36 -2.91 7.11
CA GLU A 108 24.26 -3.77 5.92
C GLU A 108 22.81 -3.97 5.49
N PHE A 109 21.90 -4.20 6.43
CA PHE A 109 20.47 -4.29 6.16
C PHE A 109 19.94 -2.99 5.53
N LYS A 110 20.25 -1.83 6.13
CA LYS A 110 19.84 -0.51 5.61
C LYS A 110 20.37 -0.27 4.19
N ASN A 111 21.62 -0.60 3.93
CA ASN A 111 22.23 -0.44 2.60
C ASN A 111 21.59 -1.35 1.55
N TYR A 112 21.27 -2.60 1.93
CA TYR A 112 20.53 -3.50 1.05
C TYR A 112 19.13 -2.97 0.78
N MET A 113 18.44 -2.47 1.79
CA MET A 113 17.11 -1.88 1.63
C MET A 113 17.13 -0.67 0.69
N LYS A 114 18.14 0.22 0.80
CA LYS A 114 18.36 1.33 -0.14
C LYS A 114 18.50 0.83 -1.59
N LEU A 115 19.24 -0.26 -1.77
CA LEU A 115 19.50 -0.84 -3.09
C LEU A 115 18.21 -1.35 -3.74
N ILE A 116 17.42 -2.17 -3.04
CA ILE A 116 16.20 -2.77 -3.58
C ILE A 116 15.03 -1.79 -3.70
N SER A 117 15.10 -0.67 -2.98
CA SER A 117 14.07 0.37 -2.94
C SER A 117 14.53 1.68 -3.60
N ALA A 118 15.51 1.63 -4.49
CA ALA A 118 16.04 2.82 -5.16
C ALA A 118 14.98 3.61 -5.94
N SER A 119 13.90 2.95 -6.35
CA SER A 119 12.77 3.57 -7.04
C SER A 119 11.91 4.49 -6.16
N PHE A 120 12.10 4.50 -4.84
CA PHE A 120 11.29 5.36 -3.94
C PHE A 120 11.63 6.85 -4.05
N GLY A 121 12.62 7.19 -4.87
CA GLY A 121 13.10 8.55 -5.07
C GLY A 121 14.20 8.95 -4.10
N SER A 122 14.48 10.25 -4.06
CA SER A 122 15.57 10.80 -3.24
C SER A 122 15.13 10.93 -1.78
N LEU A 123 15.44 9.93 -0.97
CA LEU A 123 15.25 9.97 0.48
C LEU A 123 16.56 10.37 1.18
N THR A 124 16.45 11.14 2.28
CA THR A 124 17.60 11.47 3.14
C THR A 124 18.07 10.22 3.90
N ASP A 125 19.29 10.26 4.44
CA ASP A 125 19.80 9.13 5.25
C ASP A 125 18.99 8.94 6.53
N GLU A 126 18.40 10.00 7.08
CA GLU A 126 17.50 9.95 8.23
C GLU A 126 16.20 9.21 7.85
N GLN A 127 15.61 9.51 6.70
CA GLN A 127 14.41 8.82 6.19
C GLN A 127 14.71 7.34 5.92
N TRP A 128 15.85 7.01 5.33
CA TRP A 128 16.28 5.63 5.14
C TRP A 128 16.50 4.90 6.46
N THR A 129 17.08 5.57 7.44
CA THR A 129 17.28 5.01 8.78
C THR A 129 15.94 4.74 9.45
N HIS A 130 15.00 5.69 9.35
CA HIS A 130 13.65 5.50 9.86
C HIS A 130 12.96 4.28 9.22
N MET A 131 12.99 4.17 7.91
CA MET A 131 12.42 3.01 7.20
C MET A 131 13.10 1.71 7.64
N ALA A 132 14.43 1.70 7.73
CA ALA A 132 15.17 0.52 8.13
C ALA A 132 14.84 0.06 9.55
N ILE A 133 14.70 0.97 10.51
CA ILE A 133 14.31 0.65 11.89
C ILE A 133 12.96 -0.09 11.93
N HIS A 134 11.99 0.38 11.15
CA HIS A 134 10.64 -0.19 11.14
C HIS A 134 10.52 -1.45 10.27
N SER A 135 11.44 -1.64 9.32
CA SER A 135 11.48 -2.81 8.43
C SER A 135 12.39 -3.94 8.95
N ALA A 136 13.28 -3.65 9.91
CA ALA A 136 14.23 -4.63 10.41
C ALA A 136 13.64 -5.51 11.51
N ARG A 137 14.05 -6.78 11.49
CA ARG A 137 13.92 -7.75 12.58
C ARG A 137 15.33 -8.11 13.05
N ALA A 138 15.63 -7.87 14.33
CA ALA A 138 16.84 -8.35 14.95
C ALA A 138 16.66 -9.80 15.42
N TYR A 139 17.67 -10.63 15.24
CA TYR A 139 17.69 -12.03 15.66
C TYR A 139 18.60 -12.23 16.88
N PRO A 140 18.40 -13.33 17.65
CA PRO A 140 19.20 -13.60 18.85
C PRO A 140 20.71 -13.75 18.61
N ASP A 141 21.10 -14.11 17.37
CA ASP A 141 22.51 -14.23 16.96
C ASP A 141 23.15 -12.87 16.59
N GLY A 142 22.42 -11.76 16.74
CA GLY A 142 22.85 -10.41 16.40
C GLY A 142 22.66 -10.04 14.93
N SER A 143 22.19 -10.96 14.09
CA SER A 143 21.90 -10.67 12.68
C SER A 143 20.57 -9.92 12.51
N TYR A 144 20.39 -9.36 11.31
CA TYR A 144 19.19 -8.62 10.91
C TYR A 144 18.55 -9.25 9.66
N GLY A 145 17.25 -9.11 9.53
CA GLY A 145 16.48 -9.48 8.34
C GLY A 145 15.22 -8.62 8.22
N PHE A 146 14.39 -8.89 7.23
CA PHE A 146 13.12 -8.19 7.10
C PHE A 146 12.12 -8.61 8.17
N ARG A 147 11.30 -7.66 8.59
CA ARG A 147 10.20 -7.87 9.54
C ARG A 147 8.91 -8.24 8.80
N TYR A 148 8.98 -9.29 7.99
CA TYR A 148 7.80 -9.90 7.36
C TYR A 148 7.97 -11.42 7.30
N ASP A 149 6.86 -12.13 7.20
CA ASP A 149 6.86 -13.58 7.00
C ASP A 149 7.21 -13.91 5.53
N PRO A 150 8.29 -14.65 5.25
CA PRO A 150 8.63 -15.06 3.89
C PRO A 150 7.51 -15.80 3.15
N LYS A 151 6.58 -16.43 3.87
CA LYS A 151 5.43 -17.14 3.31
C LYS A 151 4.44 -16.25 2.55
N ILE A 152 4.51 -14.91 2.72
CA ILE A 152 3.69 -13.97 1.92
C ILE A 152 3.93 -14.05 0.42
N ALA A 153 5.03 -14.68 -0.01
CA ALA A 153 5.35 -14.89 -1.42
C ALA A 153 4.56 -16.02 -2.08
N VAL A 154 3.78 -16.80 -1.32
CA VAL A 154 3.12 -18.00 -1.82
C VAL A 154 2.29 -17.74 -3.09
N SER A 155 1.52 -16.66 -3.14
CA SER A 155 0.70 -16.32 -4.30
C SER A 155 1.51 -16.09 -5.59
N PHE A 156 2.79 -15.71 -5.48
CA PHE A 156 3.71 -15.58 -6.62
C PHE A 156 4.38 -16.89 -7.01
N GLN A 157 4.27 -17.94 -6.18
CA GLN A 157 4.93 -19.22 -6.37
C GLN A 157 3.98 -20.31 -6.87
N THR A 158 2.70 -20.21 -6.52
CA THR A 158 1.69 -21.24 -6.76
C THR A 158 0.84 -20.98 -7.99
N HIS A 159 0.79 -19.74 -8.47
CA HIS A 159 -0.02 -19.33 -9.61
C HIS A 159 0.83 -18.74 -10.75
N GLU A 160 0.33 -18.88 -11.98
CA GLU A 160 0.90 -18.15 -13.10
C GLU A 160 0.64 -16.65 -12.89
N ILE A 161 1.71 -15.85 -13.00
CA ILE A 161 1.61 -14.39 -12.86
C ILE A 161 1.08 -13.81 -14.17
N THR A 162 -0.16 -13.35 -14.13
CA THR A 162 -0.87 -12.68 -15.23
C THR A 162 -1.19 -11.22 -14.86
N ASP A 163 -1.65 -10.45 -15.83
CA ASP A 163 -2.15 -9.09 -15.56
C ASP A 163 -3.33 -9.15 -14.58
N ILE A 164 -3.37 -8.18 -13.65
CA ILE A 164 -4.53 -7.97 -12.78
C ILE A 164 -5.33 -6.82 -13.37
N ASP A 165 -6.57 -7.11 -13.80
CA ASP A 165 -7.50 -6.13 -14.33
C ASP A 165 -8.70 -5.97 -13.38
N LEU A 166 -8.81 -4.79 -12.78
CA LEU A 166 -9.87 -4.39 -11.86
C LEU A 166 -10.66 -3.19 -12.39
N TRP A 167 -10.66 -2.96 -13.70
CA TRP A 167 -11.40 -1.82 -14.26
C TRP A 167 -12.89 -1.89 -13.98
N ALA A 168 -13.48 -3.09 -14.01
CA ALA A 168 -14.89 -3.27 -13.67
C ALA A 168 -15.22 -2.89 -12.23
N GLN A 169 -14.28 -3.10 -11.31
CA GLN A 169 -14.35 -2.68 -9.90
C GLN A 169 -14.12 -1.18 -9.77
N TRP A 170 -13.11 -0.64 -10.46
CA TRP A 170 -12.81 0.79 -10.46
C TRP A 170 -14.00 1.63 -10.94
N ASP A 171 -14.67 1.19 -12.01
CA ASP A 171 -15.83 1.89 -12.60
C ASP A 171 -17.03 1.99 -11.63
N GLN A 172 -17.07 1.17 -10.59
CA GLN A 172 -18.11 1.20 -9.55
C GLN A 172 -17.74 2.10 -8.36
N LEU A 173 -16.49 2.60 -8.29
CA LEU A 173 -16.08 3.47 -7.19
C LEU A 173 -16.74 4.84 -7.27
N ASP A 174 -17.36 5.24 -6.16
CA ASP A 174 -17.98 6.57 -5.98
C ASP A 174 -17.44 7.28 -4.71
N VAL A 175 -16.19 7.03 -4.38
CA VAL A 175 -15.51 7.66 -3.24
C VAL A 175 -14.54 8.73 -3.73
N SER A 176 -14.47 9.86 -3.01
CA SER A 176 -13.49 10.91 -3.32
C SER A 176 -12.07 10.34 -3.26
N THR A 177 -11.39 10.27 -4.40
CA THR A 177 -10.13 9.55 -4.54
C THR A 177 -8.99 10.46 -5.00
N LEU A 178 -7.85 10.36 -4.30
CA LEU A 178 -6.56 10.92 -4.69
C LEU A 178 -5.61 9.78 -5.06
N VAL A 179 -4.93 9.93 -6.18
CA VAL A 179 -3.86 9.01 -6.61
C VAL A 179 -2.56 9.78 -6.73
N LEU A 180 -1.53 9.31 -6.05
CA LEU A 180 -0.15 9.77 -6.24
C LEU A 180 0.54 8.78 -7.16
N ARG A 181 1.09 9.26 -8.28
CA ARG A 181 1.82 8.44 -9.24
C ARG A 181 3.29 8.85 -9.29
N GLY A 182 4.20 7.91 -9.10
CA GLY A 182 5.59 8.12 -9.47
C GLY A 182 5.72 8.15 -10.99
N MET A 183 6.30 9.20 -11.57
CA MET A 183 6.41 9.31 -13.03
C MET A 183 7.25 8.19 -13.66
N GLU A 184 8.14 7.58 -12.88
CA GLU A 184 9.00 6.46 -13.28
C GLU A 184 8.43 5.09 -12.84
N SER A 185 7.17 5.04 -12.41
CA SER A 185 6.52 3.81 -11.96
C SER A 185 6.30 2.83 -13.11
N ASP A 186 6.65 1.57 -12.85
CA ASP A 186 6.35 0.41 -13.68
C ASP A 186 5.06 -0.33 -13.24
N ILE A 187 4.48 0.06 -12.10
CA ILE A 187 3.24 -0.50 -11.55
C ILE A 187 2.02 0.29 -12.06
N LEU A 188 2.06 1.61 -11.92
CA LEU A 188 0.99 2.49 -12.40
C LEU A 188 1.45 3.25 -13.64
N SER A 189 0.99 2.80 -14.80
CA SER A 189 1.31 3.48 -16.06
C SER A 189 0.66 4.86 -16.17
N ALA A 190 1.25 5.75 -16.97
CA ALA A 190 0.65 7.06 -17.26
C ALA A 190 -0.72 6.92 -17.95
N GLU A 191 -0.89 5.94 -18.81
CA GLU A 191 -2.14 5.65 -19.51
C GLU A 191 -3.24 5.22 -18.51
N THR A 192 -2.92 4.28 -17.61
CA THR A 192 -3.85 3.86 -16.55
C THR A 192 -4.24 5.03 -15.67
N ALA A 193 -3.27 5.84 -15.24
CA ALA A 193 -3.52 7.02 -14.42
C ALA A 193 -4.42 8.05 -15.13
N ALA A 194 -4.22 8.28 -16.41
CA ALA A 194 -5.09 9.16 -17.21
C ALA A 194 -6.52 8.62 -17.29
N GLN A 195 -6.71 7.31 -17.46
CA GLN A 195 -8.03 6.71 -17.46
C GLN A 195 -8.73 6.81 -16.09
N MET A 196 -7.98 6.68 -14.98
CA MET A 196 -8.51 6.84 -13.62
C MET A 196 -9.12 8.23 -13.36
N GLN A 197 -8.70 9.26 -14.09
CA GLN A 197 -9.25 10.62 -13.97
C GLN A 197 -10.61 10.78 -14.63
N VAL A 198 -10.99 9.89 -15.53
CA VAL A 198 -12.24 10.02 -16.30
C VAL A 198 -13.22 8.86 -16.07
N ARG A 199 -12.80 7.80 -15.37
CA ARG A 199 -13.59 6.60 -15.09
C ARG A 199 -13.81 6.44 -13.58
N GLY A 200 -14.91 5.78 -13.22
CA GLY A 200 -15.28 5.45 -11.84
C GLY A 200 -15.21 6.65 -10.90
N ALA A 201 -14.39 6.59 -9.89
CA ALA A 201 -14.19 7.66 -8.90
C ALA A 201 -13.72 8.99 -9.50
N LYS A 202 -13.31 9.04 -10.77
CA LYS A 202 -12.71 10.23 -11.41
C LYS A 202 -11.64 10.85 -10.54
N ALA A 203 -10.66 10.03 -10.18
CA ALA A 203 -9.65 10.34 -9.21
C ALA A 203 -8.85 11.60 -9.57
N LYS A 204 -8.52 12.41 -8.56
CA LYS A 204 -7.48 13.41 -8.71
C LYS A 204 -6.13 12.71 -8.76
N VAL A 205 -5.42 12.79 -9.88
CA VAL A 205 -4.08 12.22 -10.04
C VAL A 205 -3.04 13.31 -9.90
N ILE A 206 -2.00 13.05 -9.11
CA ILE A 206 -0.81 13.90 -8.99
C ILE A 206 0.41 13.08 -9.34
N GLU A 207 1.15 13.54 -10.33
CA GLU A 207 2.39 12.92 -10.78
C GLU A 207 3.59 13.51 -10.05
N LEU A 208 4.49 12.64 -9.60
CA LEU A 208 5.67 12.97 -8.82
C LEU A 208 6.93 12.61 -9.61
N PRO A 209 7.70 13.61 -10.08
CA PRO A 209 8.90 13.36 -10.88
C PRO A 209 10.02 12.74 -10.05
N GLY A 210 10.87 11.92 -10.69
CA GLY A 210 12.03 11.29 -10.07
C GLY A 210 11.69 10.17 -9.08
N ILE A 211 10.46 9.67 -9.12
CA ILE A 211 9.98 8.61 -8.23
C ILE A 211 9.37 7.50 -9.08
N GLY A 212 9.77 6.27 -8.81
CA GLY A 212 9.14 5.06 -9.33
C GLY A 212 8.12 4.48 -8.35
N HIS A 213 8.06 3.17 -8.26
CA HIS A 213 7.16 2.49 -7.32
C HIS A 213 7.85 2.28 -5.96
N ALA A 214 7.38 2.97 -4.93
CA ALA A 214 6.26 3.89 -4.84
C ALA A 214 6.66 5.16 -4.07
N PRO A 215 5.92 6.29 -4.23
CA PRO A 215 6.00 7.43 -3.31
C PRO A 215 5.69 6.96 -1.88
N MET A 216 6.65 7.13 -0.97
CA MET A 216 6.58 6.57 0.39
C MET A 216 5.95 7.52 1.42
N LEU A 217 5.46 8.68 0.97
CA LEU A 217 4.80 9.69 1.81
C LEU A 217 5.71 10.21 2.95
N MET A 218 7.02 10.29 2.69
CA MET A 218 8.02 10.77 3.64
C MET A 218 8.58 12.15 3.30
N ASP A 219 8.25 12.66 2.15
CA ASP A 219 8.60 14.01 1.69
C ASP A 219 7.52 15.01 2.09
N ASP A 220 7.92 16.21 2.52
CA ASP A 220 6.98 17.25 2.99
C ASP A 220 5.92 17.63 1.95
N ASN A 221 6.28 17.61 0.66
CA ASN A 221 5.33 17.89 -0.41
C ASN A 221 4.29 16.76 -0.54
N GLN A 222 4.73 15.50 -0.51
CA GLN A 222 3.83 14.34 -0.54
C GLN A 222 2.89 14.36 0.67
N ILE A 223 3.43 14.61 1.86
CA ILE A 223 2.65 14.73 3.11
C ILE A 223 1.63 15.86 2.99
N LYS A 224 2.06 17.02 2.49
CA LYS A 224 1.18 18.17 2.29
C LYS A 224 0.03 17.87 1.33
N ILE A 225 0.31 17.22 0.20
CA ILE A 225 -0.71 16.83 -0.80
C ILE A 225 -1.78 15.93 -0.16
N VAL A 226 -1.35 14.87 0.54
CA VAL A 226 -2.26 13.94 1.23
C VAL A 226 -3.06 14.64 2.32
N ARG A 227 -2.37 15.40 3.18
CA ARG A 227 -3.01 16.16 4.25
C ARG A 227 -4.06 17.13 3.72
N ASP A 228 -3.71 17.91 2.71
CA ASP A 228 -4.61 18.93 2.16
C ASP A 228 -5.83 18.25 1.49
N PHE A 229 -5.65 17.07 0.86
CA PHE A 229 -6.76 16.30 0.34
C PHE A 229 -7.68 15.78 1.45
N ILE A 230 -7.11 15.23 2.52
CA ILE A 230 -7.90 14.66 3.63
C ILE A 230 -8.63 15.76 4.41
N LEU A 231 -7.97 16.90 4.69
CA LEU A 231 -8.53 17.96 5.52
C LEU A 231 -9.46 18.93 4.77
N ASN A 232 -9.35 19.01 3.44
CA ASN A 232 -10.29 19.84 2.68
C ASN A 232 -11.67 19.17 2.74
N GLU A 233 -12.65 19.91 3.24
CA GLU A 233 -14.06 19.54 3.10
C GLU A 233 -14.37 19.34 1.61
N ARG A 234 -15.31 18.43 1.28
CA ARG A 234 -15.82 18.33 -0.10
C ARG A 234 -16.21 19.73 -0.51
N GLY A 235 -15.45 20.31 -1.45
CA GLY A 235 -15.72 21.67 -1.90
C GLY A 235 -17.20 21.83 -2.17
N ASN A 236 -17.80 22.86 -1.59
CA ASN A 236 -19.11 23.31 -1.99
C ASN A 236 -19.08 23.40 -3.51
N ALA A 237 -19.82 22.48 -4.15
CA ALA A 237 -20.12 22.61 -5.57
C ALA A 237 -20.88 23.91 -5.70
N VAL A 238 -20.20 24.95 -6.22
CA VAL A 238 -20.80 26.19 -6.72
C VAL A 238 -21.15 25.97 -8.16
#